data_11db2527fddb11f7d155cfb61c37b81f
#
_entry.id   11db2527fddb11f7d155cfb61c37b81f
#
_cell.length_a   1.000
_cell.length_b   1.000
_cell.length_c   1.000
_cell.angle_alpha   90.00
_cell.angle_beta   90.00
_cell.angle_gamma   90.00
#
_symmetry.space_group_name_H-M   'P 1'
#
loop_
_entity.id
_entity.type
_entity.pdbx_description
1 polymer ?
#
loop_
_entity_poly.entity_id
_entity_poly.type
_entity_poly.pdbx_seq_one_letter_code
_entity_poly.pdbx_strand_id
1 'polypeptide(L)'
;MCIRDRPQVAYREAFTKTVQARGFFKRQSGGKGQYGDVYIEFAPNEEGAGFEFEDAIVGGVVPREYIPSVEAGLKDALNAGPLAGFPLVDLKAKLYDGSYHDVDSSEAAFKIAASLALKEAAKTAGAVILEPIMAVDIVAPEDNLGDVMGHVSARRGMIEGQESRGPVLAVKAKVPLSEMFGYATTLRSATQGRGTFQMVFDHYEAVPKNIQEEIIKTNGQED
;
A
#
# COMPACT_ATOMS: atom_id res chain seq x y z
N MET A 1 12.55 -8.85 -27.87
CA MET A 1 11.14 -8.74 -27.45
C MET A 1 11.15 -8.35 -25.98
N CYS A 2 10.92 -7.07 -25.71
CA CYS A 2 11.10 -6.52 -24.36
C CYS A 2 10.04 -7.07 -23.40
N ILE A 3 10.50 -7.61 -22.28
CA ILE A 3 9.69 -8.10 -21.14
C ILE A 3 8.96 -6.96 -20.38
N ARG A 4 8.87 -5.77 -20.99
CA ARG A 4 8.33 -4.55 -20.37
C ARG A 4 6.83 -4.34 -20.47
N ASP A 5 6.08 -5.25 -21.08
CA ASP A 5 4.63 -5.08 -21.32
C ASP A 5 3.74 -5.96 -20.43
N ARG A 6 4.19 -6.33 -19.22
CA ARG A 6 3.25 -6.79 -18.21
C ARG A 6 2.61 -5.55 -17.58
N PRO A 7 1.27 -5.39 -17.67
CA PRO A 7 0.60 -4.30 -16.96
C PRO A 7 1.01 -4.34 -15.50
N GLN A 8 1.57 -3.24 -15.00
CA GLN A 8 1.99 -3.19 -13.60
C GLN A 8 0.75 -3.06 -12.72
N VAL A 9 0.64 -3.93 -11.73
CA VAL A 9 -0.38 -3.82 -10.69
C VAL A 9 0.03 -2.71 -9.74
N ALA A 10 -0.90 -1.81 -9.42
CA ALA A 10 -0.68 -0.72 -8.48
C ALA A 10 -0.73 -1.23 -7.03
N TYR A 11 0.29 -1.98 -6.61
CA TYR A 11 0.44 -2.41 -5.22
C TYR A 11 0.63 -1.23 -4.26
N ARG A 12 0.25 -1.42 -3.01
CA ARG A 12 0.46 -0.50 -1.89
C ARG A 12 1.03 -1.29 -0.71
N GLU A 13 1.51 -0.57 0.29
CA GLU A 13 1.90 -1.15 1.57
C GLU A 13 1.08 -0.53 2.69
N ALA A 14 0.89 -1.26 3.79
CA ALA A 14 0.23 -0.76 4.98
C ALA A 14 0.83 -1.38 6.25
N PHE A 15 0.76 -0.66 7.37
CA PHE A 15 1.07 -1.21 8.68
C PHE A 15 -0.16 -1.88 9.29
N THR A 16 0.05 -2.96 10.03
CA THR A 16 -1.04 -3.69 10.69
C THR A 16 -1.08 -3.49 12.21
N LYS A 17 -0.01 -2.92 12.78
CA LYS A 17 0.13 -2.74 14.24
C LYS A 17 0.49 -1.31 14.57
N THR A 18 0.03 -0.85 15.73
CA THR A 18 0.49 0.40 16.34
C THR A 18 1.87 0.18 16.95
N VAL A 19 2.81 1.03 16.60
CA VAL A 19 4.20 0.99 17.09
C VAL A 19 4.71 2.38 17.39
N GLN A 20 5.62 2.49 18.35
CA GLN A 20 6.34 3.70 18.65
C GLN A 20 7.78 3.57 18.16
N ALA A 21 8.29 4.60 17.54
CA ALA A 21 9.65 4.61 17.02
C ALA A 21 10.31 5.97 17.25
N ARG A 22 11.62 5.91 17.47
CA ARG A 22 12.47 7.10 17.54
C ARG A 22 13.19 7.28 16.22
N GLY A 23 13.17 8.49 15.68
CA GLY A 23 14.03 8.91 14.59
C GLY A 23 15.08 9.87 15.12
N PHE A 24 16.33 9.45 15.08
CA PHE A 24 17.46 10.26 15.56
C PHE A 24 18.45 10.48 14.44
N PHE A 25 18.69 11.74 14.13
CA PHE A 25 19.68 12.14 13.14
C PHE A 25 20.66 13.15 13.75
N LYS A 26 21.92 12.77 13.83
CA LYS A 26 23.02 13.64 14.26
C LYS A 26 24.20 13.49 13.30
N ARG A 27 24.63 14.60 12.73
CA ARG A 27 25.83 14.66 11.90
C ARG A 27 26.65 15.88 12.27
N GLN A 28 27.93 15.68 12.47
CA GLN A 28 28.87 16.74 12.76
C GLN A 28 30.07 16.61 11.80
N SER A 29 30.27 17.57 10.93
CA SER A 29 31.35 17.58 9.97
C SER A 29 31.88 19.01 9.84
N GLY A 30 32.94 19.35 10.61
CA GLY A 30 33.79 20.52 10.40
C GLY A 30 33.10 21.89 10.26
N GLY A 31 32.00 22.14 10.99
CA GLY A 31 31.22 23.38 10.91
C GLY A 31 29.92 23.27 11.66
N LYS A 32 28.83 23.90 11.16
CA LYS A 32 27.48 23.76 11.72
C LYS A 32 27.02 22.30 11.60
N GLY A 33 26.69 21.67 12.71
CA GLY A 33 26.18 20.31 12.77
C GLY A 33 24.74 20.19 12.25
N GLN A 34 24.23 18.98 12.25
CA GLN A 34 22.82 18.66 11.99
C GLN A 34 22.29 17.83 13.14
N TYR A 35 21.12 18.19 13.66
CA TYR A 35 20.49 17.51 14.78
C TYR A 35 18.98 17.50 14.63
N GLY A 36 18.39 16.30 14.67
CA GLY A 36 16.96 16.08 14.72
C GLY A 36 16.64 14.84 15.54
N ASP A 37 15.69 14.92 16.44
CA ASP A 37 15.29 13.83 17.33
C ASP A 37 13.77 13.88 17.54
N VAL A 38 13.09 12.83 17.13
CA VAL A 38 11.63 12.74 17.17
C VAL A 38 11.18 11.38 17.69
N TYR A 39 10.12 11.36 18.46
CA TYR A 39 9.41 10.16 18.89
C TYR A 39 8.01 10.19 18.30
N ILE A 40 7.71 9.20 17.49
CA ILE A 40 6.46 9.13 16.72
C ILE A 40 5.78 7.79 16.97
N GLU A 41 4.49 7.85 17.27
CA GLU A 41 3.61 6.70 17.29
C GLU A 41 2.96 6.55 15.92
N PHE A 42 3.14 5.39 15.30
CA PHE A 42 2.53 5.03 14.05
C PHE A 42 1.41 4.02 14.28
N ALA A 43 0.24 4.28 13.74
CA ALA A 43 -0.92 3.40 13.84
C ALA A 43 -1.56 3.21 12.45
N PRO A 44 -2.12 2.02 12.15
CA PRO A 44 -2.93 1.84 10.95
C PRO A 44 -4.13 2.79 10.99
N ASN A 45 -4.49 3.33 9.84
CA ASN A 45 -5.70 4.12 9.65
C ASN A 45 -6.79 3.29 8.96
N GLU A 46 -8.00 3.84 8.88
CA GLU A 46 -9.09 3.22 8.13
C GLU A 46 -8.76 3.17 6.63
N GLU A 47 -9.25 2.14 5.96
CA GLU A 47 -9.04 1.96 4.52
C GLU A 47 -9.51 3.19 3.73
N GLY A 48 -8.62 3.72 2.89
CA GLY A 48 -8.89 4.90 2.09
C GLY A 48 -8.84 6.24 2.82
N ALA A 49 -8.58 6.26 4.14
CA ALA A 49 -8.47 7.49 4.92
C ALA A 49 -7.15 8.25 4.65
N GLY A 50 -6.15 7.55 4.13
CA GLY A 50 -4.87 8.13 3.77
C GLY A 50 -3.97 8.41 4.97
N PHE A 51 -3.11 9.41 4.83
CA PHE A 51 -2.16 9.81 5.85
C PHE A 51 -2.72 10.90 6.76
N GLU A 52 -2.68 10.67 8.07
CA GLU A 52 -3.02 11.65 9.09
C GLU A 52 -1.81 11.93 9.98
N PHE A 53 -1.55 13.21 10.23
CA PHE A 53 -0.50 13.67 11.13
C PHE A 53 -1.10 14.39 12.33
N GLU A 54 -0.70 14.00 13.54
CA GLU A 54 -1.10 14.62 14.81
C GLU A 54 0.13 15.21 15.52
N ASP A 55 0.06 16.50 15.81
CA ASP A 55 1.01 17.17 16.70
C ASP A 55 0.52 17.06 18.15
N ALA A 56 1.21 16.26 18.95
CA ALA A 56 0.97 16.06 20.36
C ALA A 56 2.15 16.54 21.24
N ILE A 57 2.99 17.44 20.72
CA ILE A 57 4.13 17.98 21.46
C ILE A 57 3.66 18.83 22.62
N VAL A 58 4.22 18.56 23.79
CA VAL A 58 4.00 19.32 25.01
C VAL A 58 5.32 19.95 25.49
N GLY A 59 5.25 21.17 26.00
CA GLY A 59 6.43 21.84 26.58
C GLY A 59 7.47 22.36 25.60
N GLY A 60 7.19 22.30 24.28
CA GLY A 60 8.09 22.85 23.27
C GLY A 60 9.41 22.07 23.07
N VAL A 61 9.41 20.77 23.42
CA VAL A 61 10.59 19.88 23.22
C VAL A 61 11.01 19.76 21.77
N VAL A 62 10.08 19.93 20.84
CA VAL A 62 10.31 20.18 19.42
C VAL A 62 9.74 21.57 19.12
N PRO A 63 10.57 22.54 18.65
CA PRO A 63 10.08 23.85 18.25
C PRO A 63 9.03 23.78 17.16
N ARG A 64 8.00 24.62 17.26
CA ARG A 64 6.86 24.64 16.32
C ARG A 64 7.27 24.81 14.86
N GLU A 65 8.35 25.50 14.60
CA GLU A 65 8.91 25.72 13.26
C GLU A 65 9.38 24.43 12.57
N TYR A 66 9.76 23.39 13.34
CA TYR A 66 10.24 22.11 12.80
C TYR A 66 9.12 21.06 12.66
N ILE A 67 7.96 21.24 13.27
CA ILE A 67 6.85 20.29 13.18
C ILE A 67 6.36 20.08 11.73
N PRO A 68 6.17 21.14 10.91
CA PRO A 68 5.85 20.96 9.47
C PRO A 68 6.92 20.16 8.70
N SER A 69 8.17 20.28 9.11
CA SER A 69 9.28 19.53 8.49
C SER A 69 9.24 18.05 8.82
N VAL A 70 8.81 17.70 10.03
CA VAL A 70 8.56 16.29 10.42
C VAL A 70 7.43 15.70 9.56
N GLU A 71 6.31 16.40 9.44
CA GLU A 71 5.19 15.98 8.59
C GLU A 71 5.61 15.81 7.12
N ALA A 72 6.34 16.78 6.57
CA ALA A 72 6.85 16.72 5.20
C ALA A 72 7.82 15.54 5.00
N GLY A 73 8.70 15.30 5.97
CA GLY A 73 9.63 14.16 5.93
C GLY A 73 8.93 12.81 5.95
N LEU A 74 7.84 12.69 6.71
CA LEU A 74 7.00 11.50 6.69
C LEU A 74 6.30 11.33 5.34
N LYS A 75 5.67 12.37 4.81
CA LYS A 75 4.99 12.33 3.49
C LYS A 75 5.93 11.90 2.37
N ASP A 76 7.15 12.42 2.37
CA ASP A 76 8.17 12.02 1.39
C ASP A 76 8.55 10.53 1.56
N ALA A 77 8.72 10.07 2.79
CA ALA A 77 9.08 8.69 3.09
C ALA A 77 7.97 7.67 2.79
N LEU A 78 6.69 8.09 2.82
CA LEU A 78 5.56 7.23 2.47
C LEU A 78 5.53 6.81 1.00
N ASN A 79 6.21 7.52 0.11
CA ASN A 79 6.23 7.19 -1.32
C ASN A 79 6.99 5.89 -1.63
N ALA A 80 7.82 5.41 -0.70
CA ALA A 80 8.57 4.17 -0.84
C ALA A 80 8.46 3.35 0.45
N GLY A 81 7.57 2.38 0.45
CA GLY A 81 7.32 1.49 1.59
C GLY A 81 8.48 0.53 1.87
N PRO A 82 8.50 -0.05 3.07
CA PRO A 82 9.65 -0.80 3.59
C PRO A 82 9.80 -2.22 3.02
N LEU A 83 8.76 -2.80 2.40
CA LEU A 83 8.78 -4.19 1.95
C LEU A 83 9.29 -4.34 0.51
N ALA A 84 8.72 -3.57 -0.41
CA ALA A 84 9.01 -3.68 -1.83
C ALA A 84 9.04 -2.31 -2.54
N GLY A 85 9.07 -1.22 -1.77
CA GLY A 85 9.14 0.14 -2.29
C GLY A 85 7.82 0.70 -2.81
N PHE A 86 6.69 0.02 -2.58
CA PHE A 86 5.39 0.56 -2.94
C PHE A 86 4.94 1.66 -1.98
N PRO A 87 4.08 2.59 -2.39
CA PRO A 87 3.58 3.63 -1.50
C PRO A 87 2.91 3.04 -0.25
N LEU A 88 3.29 3.55 0.93
CA LEU A 88 2.67 3.21 2.20
C LEU A 88 1.44 4.08 2.40
N VAL A 89 0.30 3.48 2.64
CA VAL A 89 -1.01 4.16 2.72
C VAL A 89 -1.69 3.90 4.08
N ASP A 90 -2.73 4.70 4.37
CA ASP A 90 -3.62 4.53 5.52
C ASP A 90 -2.85 4.45 6.84
N LEU A 91 -2.09 5.51 7.13
CA LEU A 91 -1.22 5.62 8.29
C LEU A 91 -1.55 6.86 9.11
N LYS A 92 -1.65 6.69 10.42
CA LYS A 92 -1.66 7.77 11.41
C LYS A 92 -0.27 7.90 12.03
N ALA A 93 0.23 9.12 12.08
CA ALA A 93 1.49 9.44 12.73
C ALA A 93 1.27 10.51 13.79
N LYS A 94 1.58 10.19 15.03
CA LYS A 94 1.47 11.10 16.18
C LYS A 94 2.85 11.44 16.69
N LEU A 95 3.26 12.68 16.49
CA LEU A 95 4.50 13.22 17.07
C LEU A 95 4.24 13.62 18.53
N TYR A 96 4.83 12.90 19.49
CA TYR A 96 4.52 13.10 20.91
C TYR A 96 5.71 13.56 21.75
N ASP A 97 6.95 13.37 21.28
CA ASP A 97 8.15 13.79 22.01
C ASP A 97 9.32 14.02 21.02
N GLY A 98 10.40 14.60 21.52
CA GLY A 98 11.62 14.84 20.75
C GLY A 98 12.60 15.71 21.50
N SER A 99 13.65 16.10 20.84
CA SER A 99 14.59 17.09 21.32
C SER A 99 15.22 17.91 20.20
N TYR A 100 15.72 19.06 20.50
CA TYR A 100 16.41 19.94 19.55
C TYR A 100 17.73 20.46 20.14
N HIS A 101 18.54 20.99 19.26
CA HIS A 101 19.80 21.65 19.63
C HIS A 101 19.79 23.06 19.03
N ASP A 102 20.01 24.08 19.87
CA ASP A 102 19.87 25.50 19.50
C ASP A 102 20.67 25.91 18.25
N VAL A 103 21.82 25.28 18.01
CA VAL A 103 22.72 25.61 16.90
C VAL A 103 22.61 24.66 15.73
N ASP A 104 22.44 23.36 16.00
CA ASP A 104 22.58 22.29 15.01
C ASP A 104 21.24 21.77 14.46
N SER A 105 20.10 22.14 15.08
CA SER A 105 18.79 21.77 14.55
C SER A 105 18.42 22.56 13.30
N SER A 106 17.78 21.88 12.36
CA SER A 106 17.32 22.45 11.11
C SER A 106 16.10 21.67 10.58
N GLU A 107 15.33 22.30 9.69
CA GLU A 107 14.22 21.66 8.99
C GLU A 107 14.68 20.38 8.27
N ALA A 108 15.82 20.40 7.61
CA ALA A 108 16.36 19.23 6.91
C ALA A 108 16.70 18.08 7.86
N ALA A 109 17.26 18.38 9.04
CA ALA A 109 17.59 17.38 10.05
C ALA A 109 16.31 16.70 10.60
N PHE A 110 15.24 17.46 10.84
CA PHE A 110 13.96 16.92 11.29
C PHE A 110 13.23 16.12 10.21
N LYS A 111 13.32 16.50 8.93
CA LYS A 111 12.84 15.67 7.82
C LYS A 111 13.51 14.30 7.80
N ILE A 112 14.84 14.27 7.92
CA ILE A 112 15.62 13.02 7.96
C ILE A 112 15.25 12.20 9.20
N ALA A 113 15.17 12.81 10.37
CA ALA A 113 14.80 12.15 11.61
C ALA A 113 13.42 11.49 11.48
N ALA A 114 12.44 12.17 10.89
CA ALA A 114 11.10 11.62 10.62
C ALA A 114 11.16 10.39 9.72
N SER A 115 11.92 10.42 8.65
CA SER A 115 12.09 9.27 7.74
C SER A 115 12.77 8.09 8.44
N LEU A 116 13.72 8.35 9.33
CA LEU A 116 14.37 7.31 10.14
C LEU A 116 13.41 6.69 11.15
N ALA A 117 12.52 7.49 11.76
CA ALA A 117 11.47 6.97 12.64
C ALA A 117 10.54 6.01 11.90
N LEU A 118 10.12 6.35 10.68
CA LEU A 118 9.27 5.48 9.87
C LEU A 118 9.99 4.16 9.50
N LYS A 119 11.26 4.22 9.12
CA LYS A 119 12.08 3.04 8.82
C LYS A 119 12.24 2.13 10.05
N GLU A 120 12.41 2.73 11.23
CA GLU A 120 12.52 1.95 12.47
C GLU A 120 11.17 1.30 12.83
N ALA A 121 10.07 2.05 12.72
CA ALA A 121 8.72 1.53 12.92
C ALA A 121 8.40 0.35 12.00
N ALA A 122 8.81 0.40 10.76
CA ALA A 122 8.58 -0.64 9.77
C ALA A 122 9.08 -2.03 10.17
N LYS A 123 10.13 -2.10 11.01
CA LYS A 123 10.70 -3.37 11.49
C LYS A 123 9.73 -4.15 12.38
N THR A 124 8.82 -3.47 13.07
CA THR A 124 7.92 -4.07 14.07
C THR A 124 6.44 -3.84 13.78
N ALA A 125 6.11 -2.95 12.86
CA ALA A 125 4.74 -2.56 12.53
C ALA A 125 3.93 -3.64 11.80
N GLY A 126 4.56 -4.74 11.36
CA GLY A 126 3.88 -5.79 10.62
C GLY A 126 3.40 -5.30 9.27
N ALA A 127 4.30 -4.76 8.45
CA ALA A 127 3.96 -4.28 7.11
C ALA A 127 3.44 -5.40 6.21
N VAL A 128 2.42 -5.08 5.40
CA VAL A 128 1.82 -5.99 4.40
C VAL A 128 1.72 -5.29 3.06
N ILE A 129 1.76 -6.10 1.97
CA ILE A 129 1.47 -5.60 0.63
C ILE A 129 -0.03 -5.70 0.39
N LEU A 130 -0.61 -4.64 -0.17
CA LEU A 130 -2.01 -4.56 -0.58
C LEU A 130 -2.10 -4.66 -2.11
N GLU A 131 -3.07 -5.44 -2.58
CA GLU A 131 -3.41 -5.54 -4.00
C GLU A 131 -4.79 -4.96 -4.29
N PRO A 132 -5.00 -4.35 -5.48
CA PRO A 132 -6.30 -3.86 -5.87
C PRO A 132 -7.23 -5.03 -6.20
N ILE A 133 -8.40 -5.04 -5.58
CA ILE A 133 -9.48 -5.97 -5.85
C ILE A 133 -10.49 -5.28 -6.78
N MET A 134 -10.86 -5.99 -7.84
CA MET A 134 -11.80 -5.52 -8.84
C MET A 134 -13.17 -6.12 -8.61
N ALA A 135 -14.20 -5.29 -8.68
CA ALA A 135 -15.57 -5.76 -8.84
C ALA A 135 -15.78 -6.14 -10.31
N VAL A 136 -16.04 -7.40 -10.57
CA VAL A 136 -16.17 -7.97 -11.92
C VAL A 136 -17.61 -8.43 -12.14
N ASP A 137 -18.22 -8.00 -13.25
CA ASP A 137 -19.53 -8.46 -13.72
C ASP A 137 -19.31 -9.23 -15.03
N ILE A 138 -19.55 -10.54 -15.00
CA ILE A 138 -19.34 -11.45 -16.12
C ILE A 138 -20.70 -11.89 -16.65
N VAL A 139 -20.95 -11.65 -17.94
CA VAL A 139 -22.18 -12.07 -18.60
C VAL A 139 -21.84 -13.18 -19.59
N ALA A 140 -22.45 -14.35 -19.42
CA ALA A 140 -22.23 -15.52 -20.25
C ALA A 140 -23.52 -16.34 -20.40
N PRO A 141 -23.61 -17.20 -21.46
CA PRO A 141 -24.71 -18.15 -21.58
C PRO A 141 -24.79 -19.08 -20.37
N GLU A 142 -25.99 -19.48 -19.98
CA GLU A 142 -26.23 -20.33 -18.81
C GLU A 142 -25.45 -21.66 -18.89
N ASP A 143 -25.29 -22.23 -20.08
CA ASP A 143 -24.56 -23.47 -20.33
C ASP A 143 -23.05 -23.36 -19.94
N ASN A 144 -22.50 -22.15 -19.91
CA ASN A 144 -21.10 -21.90 -19.56
C ASN A 144 -20.89 -21.44 -18.12
N LEU A 145 -21.93 -21.44 -17.28
CA LEU A 145 -21.84 -20.96 -15.90
C LEU A 145 -20.77 -21.70 -15.09
N GLY A 146 -20.72 -23.02 -15.20
CA GLY A 146 -19.74 -23.85 -14.49
C GLY A 146 -18.28 -23.48 -14.84
N ASP A 147 -18.00 -23.24 -16.11
CA ASP A 147 -16.68 -22.80 -16.58
C ASP A 147 -16.33 -21.41 -16.03
N VAL A 148 -17.28 -20.47 -16.09
CA VAL A 148 -17.09 -19.11 -15.57
C VAL A 148 -16.80 -19.12 -14.07
N MET A 149 -17.58 -19.87 -13.30
CA MET A 149 -17.35 -20.00 -11.84
C MET A 149 -15.99 -20.65 -11.54
N GLY A 150 -15.63 -21.69 -12.29
CA GLY A 150 -14.32 -22.34 -12.21
C GLY A 150 -13.16 -21.37 -12.51
N HIS A 151 -13.30 -20.54 -13.53
CA HIS A 151 -12.29 -19.51 -13.87
C HIS A 151 -12.13 -18.45 -12.78
N VAL A 152 -13.24 -17.97 -12.20
CA VAL A 152 -13.22 -17.00 -11.10
C VAL A 152 -12.52 -17.59 -9.88
N SER A 153 -12.88 -18.82 -9.51
CA SER A 153 -12.26 -19.52 -8.37
C SER A 153 -10.77 -19.77 -8.58
N ALA A 154 -10.35 -20.18 -9.77
CA ALA A 154 -8.95 -20.38 -10.13
C ALA A 154 -8.12 -19.09 -10.08
N ARG A 155 -8.77 -17.92 -10.17
CA ARG A 155 -8.18 -16.58 -10.13
C ARG A 155 -8.29 -15.92 -8.75
N ARG A 156 -8.39 -16.71 -7.69
CA ARG A 156 -8.57 -16.22 -6.31
C ARG A 156 -9.80 -15.31 -6.15
N GLY A 157 -10.76 -15.42 -7.07
CA GLY A 157 -11.97 -14.62 -7.05
C GLY A 157 -13.01 -15.17 -6.07
N MET A 158 -13.74 -14.25 -5.44
CA MET A 158 -14.87 -14.53 -4.60
C MET A 158 -16.16 -14.18 -5.32
N ILE A 159 -17.03 -15.17 -5.53
CA ILE A 159 -18.32 -14.96 -6.17
C ILE A 159 -19.28 -14.41 -5.14
N GLU A 160 -19.87 -13.24 -5.44
CA GLU A 160 -20.86 -12.58 -4.55
C GLU A 160 -22.30 -12.97 -4.89
N GLY A 161 -22.55 -13.28 -6.16
CA GLY A 161 -23.88 -13.63 -6.59
C GLY A 161 -24.00 -13.88 -8.09
N GLN A 162 -25.15 -14.36 -8.47
CA GLN A 162 -25.54 -14.57 -9.87
C GLN A 162 -26.94 -14.06 -10.10
N GLU A 163 -27.20 -13.54 -11.30
CA GLU A 163 -28.49 -13.00 -11.71
C GLU A 163 -28.84 -13.51 -13.11
N SER A 164 -30.02 -14.07 -13.26
CA SER A 164 -30.53 -14.47 -14.58
C SER A 164 -31.01 -13.25 -15.35
N ARG A 165 -30.52 -13.07 -16.58
CA ARG A 165 -30.94 -12.01 -17.49
C ARG A 165 -31.43 -12.60 -18.82
N GLY A 166 -32.53 -13.31 -18.77
CA GLY A 166 -33.09 -14.04 -19.91
C GLY A 166 -32.25 -15.28 -20.27
N PRO A 167 -31.67 -15.36 -21.49
CA PRO A 167 -30.86 -16.50 -21.93
C PRO A 167 -29.41 -16.48 -21.44
N VAL A 168 -29.03 -15.47 -20.68
CA VAL A 168 -27.67 -15.30 -20.13
C VAL A 168 -27.71 -15.12 -18.62
N LEU A 169 -26.60 -15.45 -17.99
CA LEU A 169 -26.37 -15.22 -16.58
C LEU A 169 -25.30 -14.16 -16.37
N ALA A 170 -25.54 -13.27 -15.40
CA ALA A 170 -24.56 -12.35 -14.89
C ALA A 170 -23.99 -12.88 -13.58
N VAL A 171 -22.68 -13.05 -13.50
CA VAL A 171 -21.95 -13.46 -12.29
C VAL A 171 -21.20 -12.25 -11.75
N LYS A 172 -21.48 -11.88 -10.52
CA LYS A 172 -20.77 -10.81 -9.80
C LYS A 172 -19.71 -11.43 -8.92
N ALA A 173 -18.49 -10.93 -9.02
CA ALA A 173 -17.35 -11.44 -8.26
C ALA A 173 -16.38 -10.34 -7.88
N LYS A 174 -15.57 -10.58 -6.85
CA LYS A 174 -14.42 -9.80 -6.47
C LYS A 174 -13.16 -10.58 -6.85
N VAL A 175 -12.31 -10.01 -7.68
CA VAL A 175 -11.13 -10.69 -8.20
C VAL A 175 -9.92 -9.76 -8.14
N PRO A 176 -8.74 -10.23 -7.66
CA PRO A 176 -7.52 -9.43 -7.69
C PRO A 176 -7.16 -9.02 -9.12
N LEU A 177 -6.77 -7.77 -9.32
CA LEU A 177 -6.42 -7.25 -10.65
C LEU A 177 -5.29 -8.07 -11.30
N SER A 178 -4.32 -8.52 -10.51
CA SER A 178 -3.20 -9.35 -11.01
C SER A 178 -3.66 -10.63 -11.71
N GLU A 179 -4.80 -11.18 -11.32
CA GLU A 179 -5.37 -12.41 -11.86
C GLU A 179 -6.28 -12.18 -13.08
N MET A 180 -6.63 -10.92 -13.35
CA MET A 180 -7.52 -10.58 -14.46
C MET A 180 -6.81 -10.44 -15.81
N PHE A 181 -5.49 -10.38 -15.84
CA PHE A 181 -4.74 -10.31 -17.08
C PHE A 181 -4.96 -11.59 -17.92
N GLY A 182 -5.29 -11.39 -19.20
CA GLY A 182 -5.60 -12.49 -20.11
C GLY A 182 -6.99 -13.12 -19.93
N TYR A 183 -7.80 -12.65 -18.99
CA TYR A 183 -9.13 -13.22 -18.75
C TYR A 183 -10.08 -13.08 -19.94
N ALA A 184 -9.99 -12.00 -20.72
CA ALA A 184 -10.78 -11.80 -21.92
C ALA A 184 -10.62 -12.98 -22.91
N THR A 185 -9.41 -13.45 -23.10
CA THR A 185 -9.11 -14.60 -23.98
C THR A 185 -9.69 -15.90 -23.40
N THR A 186 -9.51 -16.12 -22.10
CA THR A 186 -10.04 -17.29 -21.41
C THR A 186 -11.56 -17.35 -21.51
N LEU A 187 -12.25 -16.22 -21.23
CA LEU A 187 -13.70 -16.14 -21.29
C LEU A 187 -14.25 -16.38 -22.70
N ARG A 188 -13.62 -15.75 -23.71
CA ARG A 188 -14.00 -15.95 -25.12
C ARG A 188 -13.85 -17.39 -25.58
N SER A 189 -12.76 -18.03 -25.20
CA SER A 189 -12.53 -19.45 -25.53
C SER A 189 -13.58 -20.35 -24.90
N ALA A 190 -13.90 -20.15 -23.62
CA ALA A 190 -14.88 -20.97 -22.91
C ALA A 190 -16.32 -20.76 -23.40
N THR A 191 -16.64 -19.55 -23.87
CA THR A 191 -18.02 -19.18 -24.27
C THR A 191 -18.20 -19.05 -25.78
N GLN A 192 -17.22 -19.49 -26.57
CA GLN A 192 -17.25 -19.36 -28.04
C GLN A 192 -17.48 -17.89 -28.51
N GLY A 193 -16.87 -16.95 -27.80
CA GLY A 193 -16.98 -15.51 -28.06
C GLY A 193 -18.25 -14.83 -27.56
N ARG A 194 -19.14 -15.55 -26.88
CA ARG A 194 -20.44 -15.03 -26.40
C ARG A 194 -20.37 -14.37 -25.02
N GLY A 195 -19.35 -14.68 -24.24
CA GLY A 195 -19.14 -14.09 -22.92
C GLY A 195 -18.48 -12.72 -22.97
N THR A 196 -18.90 -11.82 -22.11
CA THR A 196 -18.33 -10.50 -21.90
C THR A 196 -18.11 -10.25 -20.42
N PHE A 197 -17.21 -9.36 -20.06
CA PHE A 197 -17.07 -8.88 -18.68
C PHE A 197 -16.71 -7.43 -18.64
N GLN A 198 -17.03 -6.81 -17.54
CA GLN A 198 -16.54 -5.50 -17.14
C GLN A 198 -15.97 -5.57 -15.73
N MET A 199 -15.02 -4.73 -15.43
CA MET A 199 -14.45 -4.63 -14.09
C MET A 199 -14.22 -3.18 -13.71
N VAL A 200 -14.43 -2.86 -12.43
CA VAL A 200 -14.15 -1.57 -11.82
C VAL A 200 -13.38 -1.80 -10.53
N PHE A 201 -12.54 -0.84 -10.14
CA PHE A 201 -11.85 -0.91 -8.86
C PHE A 201 -12.87 -0.91 -7.72
N ASP A 202 -12.65 -1.77 -6.72
CA ASP A 202 -13.48 -1.86 -5.53
C ASP A 202 -12.73 -1.40 -4.28
N HIS A 203 -11.73 -2.12 -3.86
CA HIS A 203 -10.94 -1.82 -2.66
C HIS A 203 -9.53 -2.43 -2.75
N TYR A 204 -8.70 -2.16 -1.75
CA TYR A 204 -7.42 -2.83 -1.54
C TYR A 204 -7.54 -3.92 -0.48
N GLU A 205 -6.85 -5.03 -0.67
CA GLU A 205 -6.81 -6.14 0.28
C GLU A 205 -5.39 -6.69 0.41
N ALA A 206 -5.05 -7.19 1.60
CA ALA A 206 -3.72 -7.77 1.83
C ALA A 206 -3.52 -9.04 1.00
N VAL A 207 -2.40 -9.10 0.29
CA VAL A 207 -2.04 -10.32 -0.47
C VAL A 207 -1.71 -11.48 0.48
N PRO A 208 -1.98 -12.74 0.07
CA PRO A 208 -1.52 -13.92 0.80
C PRO A 208 0.01 -13.92 0.99
N LYS A 209 0.49 -14.47 2.10
CA LYS A 209 1.93 -14.43 2.47
C LYS A 209 2.86 -14.97 1.39
N ASN A 210 2.49 -16.07 0.75
CA ASN A 210 3.27 -16.67 -0.35
C ASN A 210 3.43 -15.71 -1.54
N ILE A 211 2.37 -15.00 -1.90
CA ILE A 211 2.38 -14.01 -2.99
C ILE A 211 3.17 -12.77 -2.57
N GLN A 212 3.04 -12.33 -1.32
CA GLN A 212 3.83 -11.23 -0.78
C GLN A 212 5.34 -11.51 -0.88
N GLU A 213 5.77 -12.72 -0.53
CA GLU A 213 7.18 -13.13 -0.64
C GLU A 213 7.68 -13.11 -2.09
N GLU A 214 6.86 -13.54 -3.04
CA GLU A 214 7.20 -13.48 -4.48
C GLU A 214 7.34 -12.04 -4.97
N ILE A 215 6.42 -11.16 -4.59
CA ILE A 215 6.46 -9.74 -4.96
C ILE A 215 7.70 -9.07 -4.40
N ILE A 216 8.03 -9.31 -3.13
CA ILE A 216 9.23 -8.75 -2.49
C ILE A 216 10.52 -9.24 -3.20
N LYS A 217 10.60 -10.52 -3.53
CA LYS A 217 11.76 -11.07 -4.26
C LYS A 217 11.91 -10.46 -5.65
N THR A 218 10.80 -10.24 -6.34
CA THR A 218 10.82 -9.69 -7.71
C THR A 218 11.24 -8.22 -7.71
N ASN A 219 10.78 -7.42 -6.75
CA ASN A 219 11.09 -5.99 -6.68
C ASN A 219 12.40 -5.70 -5.94
N GLY A 220 12.85 -6.58 -5.03
CA GLY A 220 14.14 -6.44 -4.33
C GLY A 220 15.36 -6.89 -5.15
N GLN A 221 15.19 -7.30 -6.39
CA GLN A 221 16.28 -7.66 -7.32
C GLN A 221 16.61 -6.54 -8.34
N GLU A 222 15.94 -5.39 -8.26
CA GLU A 222 16.19 -4.24 -9.15
C GLU A 222 17.09 -3.15 -8.53
N ASP A 223 17.78 -3.44 -7.39
CA ASP A 223 18.81 -2.56 -6.77
C ASP A 223 20.24 -2.98 -7.16
#